data_2357672bd25a8137bc1d574362a8a889
#
_entry.id   2357672bd25a8137bc1d574362a8a889
#
_cell.length_a   1.000
_cell.length_b   1.000
_cell.length_c   1.000
_cell.angle_alpha   90.00
_cell.angle_beta   90.00
_cell.angle_gamma   90.00
#
_symmetry.space_group_name_H-M   'P 1'
#
loop_
_entity.id
_entity.type
_entity.pdbx_description
1 polymer ?
#
loop_
_entity_poly.entity_id
_entity_poly.type
_entity_poly.pdbx_seq_one_letter_code
_entity_poly.pdbx_strand_id
1 'polypeptide(L)'
;NCHEAWIHQLGALGAELHVVVGLPGRYTRSWDERMRPLPAGARTVTLDTVRDEGTAYDCVINHNITDLLDTKFLDAPKLLVLHETLEGRMAQQEADFDARDMRAMLNSYLAAVGGHAIAISRSKARSWGVTHAVVQNSAAPEGYLPFIGDTACGLRVANHVTSKRVFLAWDFHEAALAGLPLRLV
;
A
#
# COMPACT_ATOMS: atom_id res chain seq x y z
N ASN A 1 5.88 5.45 -3.31
CA ASN A 1 5.72 4.34 -4.24
C ASN A 1 5.35 3.05 -3.51
N CYS A 2 4.55 2.20 -4.14
CA CYS A 2 4.02 0.95 -3.63
C CYS A 2 4.28 -0.16 -4.67
N HIS A 3 3.59 -1.30 -4.57
CA HIS A 3 3.65 -2.36 -5.57
C HIS A 3 3.08 -1.92 -6.93
N GLU A 4 3.70 -2.33 -8.00
CA GLU A 4 3.27 -2.05 -9.38
C GLU A 4 1.81 -2.40 -9.62
N ALA A 5 1.36 -3.54 -9.08
CA ALA A 5 -0.03 -3.99 -9.22
C ALA A 5 -1.05 -3.04 -8.61
N TRP A 6 -0.68 -2.30 -7.57
CA TRP A 6 -1.57 -1.32 -6.94
C TRP A 6 -1.53 0.00 -7.72
N ILE A 7 -0.33 0.49 -8.06
CA ILE A 7 -0.15 1.73 -8.82
C ILE A 7 -0.77 1.62 -10.21
N HIS A 8 -0.65 0.47 -10.86
CA HIS A 8 -1.28 0.21 -12.17
C HIS A 8 -2.78 0.50 -12.14
N GLN A 9 -3.48 0.16 -11.07
CA GLN A 9 -4.91 0.40 -10.94
C GLN A 9 -5.27 1.90 -10.81
N LEU A 10 -4.32 2.75 -10.40
CA LEU A 10 -4.55 4.21 -10.37
C LEU A 10 -4.77 4.80 -11.76
N GLY A 11 -4.41 4.09 -12.82
CA GLY A 11 -4.76 4.48 -14.18
C GLY A 11 -6.26 4.69 -14.40
N ALA A 12 -7.11 4.02 -13.61
CA ALA A 12 -8.56 4.22 -13.64
C ALA A 12 -9.01 5.62 -13.22
N LEU A 13 -8.13 6.40 -12.56
CA LEU A 13 -8.42 7.79 -12.21
C LEU A 13 -8.43 8.73 -13.42
N GLY A 14 -7.87 8.31 -14.55
CA GLY A 14 -7.72 9.15 -15.74
C GLY A 14 -6.84 10.39 -15.55
N ALA A 15 -5.98 10.38 -14.52
CA ALA A 15 -5.06 11.46 -14.19
C ALA A 15 -3.68 11.21 -14.80
N GLU A 16 -2.91 12.27 -15.02
CA GLU A 16 -1.48 12.14 -15.28
C GLU A 16 -0.78 11.72 -13.98
N LEU A 17 -0.04 10.61 -14.03
CA LEU A 17 0.59 10.03 -12.84
C LEU A 17 2.11 10.13 -12.91
N HIS A 18 2.72 10.80 -11.94
CA HIS A 18 4.16 10.76 -11.72
C HIS A 18 4.50 9.74 -10.64
N VAL A 19 5.08 8.62 -11.03
CA VAL A 19 5.40 7.51 -10.13
C VAL A 19 6.83 7.64 -9.64
N VAL A 20 7.00 7.97 -8.35
CA VAL A 20 8.34 8.14 -7.76
C VAL A 20 9.06 6.81 -7.67
N VAL A 21 10.27 6.76 -8.21
CA VAL A 21 11.22 5.63 -8.16
C VAL A 21 12.59 6.07 -7.64
N GLY A 22 13.51 5.14 -7.46
CA GLY A 22 14.89 5.44 -7.10
C GLY A 22 15.12 5.77 -5.63
N LEU A 23 14.13 5.54 -4.74
CA LEU A 23 14.29 5.80 -3.31
C LEU A 23 15.14 4.70 -2.65
N PRO A 24 16.26 5.06 -1.98
CA PRO A 24 17.08 4.09 -1.27
C PRO A 24 16.31 3.34 -0.18
N GLY A 25 16.53 2.04 -0.06
CA GLY A 25 15.87 1.22 0.97
C GLY A 25 14.38 1.00 0.79
N ARG A 26 13.79 1.48 -0.32
CA ARG A 26 12.38 1.25 -0.65
C ARG A 26 12.19 -0.03 -1.45
N TYR A 27 10.96 -0.53 -1.43
CA TYR A 27 10.56 -1.73 -2.14
C TYR A 27 10.81 -1.60 -3.65
N THR A 28 10.39 -0.50 -4.25
CA THR A 28 10.52 -0.29 -5.70
C THR A 28 11.62 0.73 -6.00
N ARG A 29 12.78 0.24 -6.43
CA ARG A 29 13.88 1.08 -6.92
C ARG A 29 13.65 1.56 -8.35
N SER A 30 12.99 0.73 -9.15
CA SER A 30 12.59 1.00 -10.53
C SER A 30 11.22 0.37 -10.76
N TRP A 31 10.55 0.78 -11.81
CA TRP A 31 9.30 0.13 -12.24
C TRP A 31 9.62 -1.20 -12.91
N ASP A 32 8.94 -2.28 -12.52
CA ASP A 32 9.07 -3.59 -13.15
C ASP A 32 7.88 -3.88 -14.07
N GLU A 33 8.05 -3.64 -15.36
CA GLU A 33 7.04 -3.88 -16.40
C GLU A 33 6.57 -5.34 -16.47
N ARG A 34 7.38 -6.29 -15.99
CA ARG A 34 7.00 -7.72 -15.96
C ARG A 34 5.92 -7.98 -14.92
N MET A 35 5.84 -7.15 -13.89
CA MET A 35 4.81 -7.24 -12.86
C MET A 35 3.49 -6.62 -13.35
N ARG A 36 3.57 -5.39 -13.84
CA ARG A 36 2.45 -4.67 -14.47
C ARG A 36 3.00 -3.56 -15.37
N PRO A 37 2.37 -3.30 -16.50
CA PRO A 37 2.73 -2.15 -17.32
C PRO A 37 2.46 -0.84 -16.56
N LEU A 38 3.20 0.19 -16.89
CA LEU A 38 2.93 1.52 -16.37
C LEU A 38 1.52 1.95 -16.81
N PRO A 39 0.72 2.61 -15.96
CA PRO A 39 -0.57 3.14 -16.39
C PRO A 39 -0.45 4.07 -17.60
N ALA A 40 -1.45 4.08 -18.46
CA ALA A 40 -1.48 5.00 -19.59
C ALA A 40 -1.38 6.46 -19.09
N GLY A 41 -0.50 7.25 -19.70
CA GLY A 41 -0.23 8.63 -19.27
C GLY A 41 0.62 8.77 -18.00
N ALA A 42 1.11 7.66 -17.44
CA ALA A 42 2.03 7.70 -16.31
C ALA A 42 3.49 7.78 -16.76
N ARG A 43 4.33 8.43 -15.95
CA ARG A 43 5.79 8.41 -16.08
C ARG A 43 6.47 8.17 -14.74
N THR A 44 7.65 7.56 -14.79
CA THR A 44 8.50 7.45 -13.60
C THR A 44 9.32 8.71 -13.40
N VAL A 45 9.47 9.13 -12.15
CA VAL A 45 10.27 10.31 -11.76
C VAL A 45 11.09 10.00 -10.51
N THR A 46 12.16 10.74 -10.30
CA THR A 46 12.85 10.76 -9.00
C THR A 46 12.38 11.95 -8.16
N LEU A 47 12.59 11.93 -6.86
CA LEU A 47 12.27 13.10 -6.03
C LEU A 47 13.12 14.32 -6.38
N ASP A 48 14.36 14.11 -6.84
CA ASP A 48 15.22 15.21 -7.28
C ASP A 48 14.67 15.84 -8.57
N THR A 49 14.26 15.02 -9.54
CA THR A 49 13.57 15.52 -10.75
C THR A 49 12.33 16.34 -10.39
N VAL A 50 11.51 15.84 -9.46
CA VAL A 50 10.30 16.55 -9.00
C VAL A 50 10.62 17.89 -8.37
N ARG A 51 11.71 17.98 -7.61
CA ARG A 51 12.19 19.23 -7.00
C ARG A 51 12.66 20.23 -8.04
N ASP A 52 13.47 19.75 -9.00
CA ASP A 52 14.10 20.58 -10.01
C ASP A 52 13.08 21.10 -11.03
N GLU A 53 12.10 20.30 -11.41
CA GLU A 53 11.05 20.70 -12.34
C GLU A 53 10.07 21.71 -11.75
N GLY A 54 9.91 21.77 -10.43
CA GLY A 54 8.96 22.65 -9.76
C GLY A 54 7.51 22.41 -10.18
N THR A 55 7.20 21.17 -10.57
CA THR A 55 5.86 20.80 -11.05
C THR A 55 4.83 20.97 -9.94
N ALA A 56 3.75 21.69 -10.22
CA ALA A 56 2.59 21.75 -9.35
C ALA A 56 1.77 20.47 -9.48
N TYR A 57 1.42 19.86 -8.35
CA TYR A 57 0.60 18.66 -8.28
C TYR A 57 -0.76 18.97 -7.67
N ASP A 58 -1.82 18.38 -8.21
CA ASP A 58 -3.16 18.46 -7.62
C ASP A 58 -3.29 17.62 -6.36
N CYS A 59 -2.53 16.52 -6.27
CA CYS A 59 -2.52 15.63 -5.11
C CYS A 59 -1.25 14.77 -5.06
N VAL A 60 -0.77 14.47 -3.86
CA VAL A 60 0.32 13.51 -3.62
C VAL A 60 -0.22 12.30 -2.88
N ILE A 61 -0.18 11.13 -3.52
CA ILE A 61 -0.62 9.86 -2.92
C ILE A 61 0.59 9.15 -2.30
N ASN A 62 0.54 8.94 -0.99
CA ASN A 62 1.58 8.28 -0.21
C ASN A 62 1.08 6.93 0.32
N HIS A 63 1.91 5.91 0.27
CA HIS A 63 1.55 4.54 0.65
C HIS A 63 2.07 4.12 2.03
N ASN A 64 2.86 4.97 2.65
CA ASN A 64 3.35 4.79 4.01
C ASN A 64 3.78 6.15 4.60
N ILE A 65 4.04 6.17 5.90
CA ILE A 65 4.43 7.39 6.63
C ILE A 65 5.76 7.95 6.12
N THR A 66 6.70 7.08 5.73
CA THR A 66 8.00 7.53 5.24
C THR A 66 7.87 8.23 3.88
N ASP A 67 7.01 7.73 2.99
CA ASP A 67 6.72 8.42 1.72
C ASP A 67 6.09 9.79 1.98
N LEU A 68 5.21 9.88 2.97
CA LEU A 68 4.59 11.15 3.39
C LEU A 68 5.64 12.16 3.87
N LEU A 69 6.67 11.70 4.60
CA LEU A 69 7.78 12.53 5.04
C LEU A 69 8.71 12.93 3.90
N ASP A 70 9.00 12.00 2.99
CA ASP A 70 9.86 12.25 1.81
C ASP A 70 9.23 13.30 0.87
N THR A 71 7.90 13.35 0.79
CA THR A 71 7.16 14.28 -0.06
C THR A 71 6.70 15.56 0.65
N LYS A 72 7.15 15.80 1.89
CA LYS A 72 6.73 16.97 2.70
C LYS A 72 7.00 18.32 2.04
N PHE A 73 8.00 18.39 1.16
CA PHE A 73 8.39 19.61 0.47
C PHE A 73 7.43 20.03 -0.65
N LEU A 74 6.57 19.13 -1.11
CA LEU A 74 5.58 19.44 -2.15
C LEU A 74 4.41 20.20 -1.55
N ASP A 75 4.12 21.35 -2.13
CA ASP A 75 2.95 22.17 -1.77
C ASP A 75 1.71 21.65 -2.54
N ALA A 76 1.19 20.51 -2.07
CA ALA A 76 0.01 19.88 -2.64
C ALA A 76 -0.73 19.07 -1.56
N PRO A 77 -2.06 18.93 -1.66
CA PRO A 77 -2.84 18.05 -0.80
C PRO A 77 -2.25 16.64 -0.74
N LYS A 78 -2.16 16.07 0.45
CA LYS A 78 -1.56 14.75 0.67
C LYS A 78 -2.60 13.71 1.05
N LEU A 79 -2.58 12.59 0.35
CA LEU A 79 -3.39 11.43 0.67
C LEU A 79 -2.49 10.29 1.14
N LEU A 80 -2.67 9.84 2.38
CA LEU A 80 -1.98 8.66 2.90
C LEU A 80 -2.89 7.44 2.81
N VAL A 81 -2.43 6.40 2.12
CA VAL A 81 -3.12 5.11 1.99
C VAL A 81 -2.55 4.12 2.98
N LEU A 82 -3.36 3.65 3.92
CA LEU A 82 -2.99 2.72 4.98
C LEU A 82 -3.29 1.28 4.54
N HIS A 83 -2.24 0.56 4.16
CA HIS A 83 -2.31 -0.82 3.68
C HIS A 83 -2.28 -1.87 4.79
N GLU A 84 -1.80 -1.52 5.96
CA GLU A 84 -1.54 -2.41 7.09
C GLU A 84 -2.26 -1.91 8.34
N THR A 85 -2.43 -2.78 9.34
CA THR A 85 -2.83 -2.34 10.68
C THR A 85 -1.62 -1.72 11.39
N LEU A 86 -1.86 -0.79 12.30
CA LEU A 86 -0.79 -0.21 13.11
C LEU A 86 -0.09 -1.28 13.96
N GLU A 87 -0.86 -2.16 14.58
CA GLU A 87 -0.36 -3.25 15.41
C GLU A 87 0.50 -4.24 14.59
N GLY A 88 0.05 -4.57 13.35
CA GLY A 88 0.82 -5.43 12.44
C GLY A 88 2.14 -4.77 12.02
N ARG A 89 2.12 -3.46 11.76
CA ARG A 89 3.33 -2.71 11.44
C ARG A 89 4.32 -2.65 12.61
N MET A 90 3.81 -2.40 13.82
CA MET A 90 4.63 -2.39 15.03
C MET A 90 5.31 -3.75 15.25
N ALA A 91 4.54 -4.84 15.14
CA ALA A 91 5.07 -6.19 15.28
C ALA A 91 6.13 -6.53 14.22
N GLN A 92 5.92 -6.11 12.97
CA GLN A 92 6.89 -6.35 11.89
C GLN A 92 8.19 -5.56 12.06
N GLN A 93 8.13 -4.38 12.64
CA GLN A 93 9.28 -3.50 12.84
C GLN A 93 9.97 -3.69 14.20
N GLU A 94 9.44 -4.61 15.02
CA GLU A 94 9.89 -4.79 16.43
C GLU A 94 9.92 -3.43 17.17
N ALA A 95 8.95 -2.57 16.84
CA ALA A 95 8.95 -1.20 17.31
C ALA A 95 8.36 -1.10 18.71
N ASP A 96 9.14 -0.52 19.62
CA ASP A 96 8.74 -0.24 21.00
C ASP A 96 8.25 1.21 21.12
N PHE A 97 7.09 1.50 20.54
CA PHE A 97 6.42 2.79 20.71
C PHE A 97 4.93 2.57 20.99
N ASP A 98 4.32 3.54 21.68
CA ASP A 98 2.91 3.47 22.01
C ASP A 98 2.05 3.72 20.76
N ALA A 99 1.10 2.83 20.51
CA ALA A 99 0.17 2.94 19.37
C ALA A 99 -0.69 4.21 19.45
N ARG A 100 -1.02 4.68 20.66
CA ARG A 100 -1.78 5.91 20.88
C ARG A 100 -0.97 7.12 20.47
N ASP A 101 0.30 7.17 20.86
CA ASP A 101 1.20 8.27 20.51
C ASP A 101 1.45 8.32 19.01
N MET A 102 1.61 7.17 18.36
CA MET A 102 1.74 7.09 16.91
C MET A 102 0.51 7.62 16.18
N ARG A 103 -0.70 7.26 16.64
CA ARG A 103 -1.95 7.80 16.09
C ARG A 103 -2.05 9.32 16.27
N ALA A 104 -1.73 9.80 17.46
CA ALA A 104 -1.76 11.23 17.76
C ALA A 104 -0.77 12.01 16.88
N MET A 105 0.46 11.51 16.76
CA MET A 105 1.50 12.10 15.91
C MET A 105 1.08 12.13 14.45
N LEU A 106 0.57 11.03 13.92
CA LEU A 106 0.12 10.96 12.53
C LEU A 106 -1.02 11.94 12.24
N ASN A 107 -2.03 11.98 13.12
CA ASN A 107 -3.17 12.88 12.96
C ASN A 107 -2.75 14.35 13.03
N SER A 108 -1.85 14.70 13.96
CA SER A 108 -1.30 16.06 14.07
C SER A 108 -0.50 16.46 12.83
N TYR A 109 0.30 15.54 12.32
CA TYR A 109 1.08 15.80 11.09
C TYR A 109 0.18 15.97 9.87
N LEU A 110 -0.81 15.08 9.68
CA LEU A 110 -1.76 15.20 8.56
C LEU A 110 -2.52 16.52 8.63
N ALA A 111 -2.98 16.92 9.81
CA ALA A 111 -3.63 18.22 10.00
C ALA A 111 -2.72 19.39 9.63
N ALA A 112 -1.43 19.34 10.01
CA ALA A 112 -0.46 20.39 9.74
C ALA A 112 -0.11 20.54 8.25
N VAL A 113 -0.20 19.45 7.47
CA VAL A 113 0.13 19.46 6.02
C VAL A 113 -1.09 19.44 5.12
N GLY A 114 -2.29 19.66 5.66
CA GLY A 114 -3.54 19.58 4.88
C GLY A 114 -3.79 18.20 4.28
N GLY A 115 -3.30 17.14 4.95
CA GLY A 115 -3.36 15.78 4.47
C GLY A 115 -4.57 15.01 5.01
N HIS A 116 -4.93 13.95 4.30
CA HIS A 116 -5.96 13.01 4.70
C HIS A 116 -5.42 11.57 4.67
N ALA A 117 -5.94 10.72 5.57
CA ALA A 117 -5.66 9.29 5.52
C ALA A 117 -6.90 8.52 5.09
N ILE A 118 -6.70 7.51 4.25
CA ILE A 118 -7.69 6.49 3.92
C ILE A 118 -7.12 5.12 4.25
N ALA A 119 -7.98 4.17 4.55
CA ALA A 119 -7.58 2.78 4.79
C ALA A 119 -8.25 1.84 3.80
N ILE A 120 -7.57 0.75 3.46
CA ILE A 120 -8.10 -0.23 2.50
C ILE A 120 -9.09 -1.22 3.12
N SER A 121 -9.38 -1.10 4.42
CA SER A 121 -10.45 -1.85 5.09
C SER A 121 -10.89 -1.18 6.40
N ARG A 122 -12.09 -1.54 6.88
CA ARG A 122 -12.61 -1.04 8.16
C ARG A 122 -11.74 -1.42 9.37
N SER A 123 -11.13 -2.62 9.36
CA SER A 123 -10.23 -3.04 10.44
C SER A 123 -8.98 -2.18 10.49
N LYS A 124 -8.37 -1.87 9.35
CA LYS A 124 -7.20 -1.00 9.25
C LYS A 124 -7.53 0.44 9.64
N ALA A 125 -8.68 0.96 9.20
CA ALA A 125 -9.16 2.27 9.62
C ALA A 125 -9.29 2.37 11.16
N ARG A 126 -9.90 1.38 11.79
CA ARG A 126 -10.02 1.32 13.26
C ARG A 126 -8.67 1.24 13.95
N SER A 127 -7.78 0.39 13.45
CA SER A 127 -6.44 0.21 13.99
C SER A 127 -5.66 1.54 14.01
N TRP A 128 -5.74 2.33 12.95
CA TRP A 128 -5.08 3.63 12.85
C TRP A 128 -5.87 4.80 13.47
N GLY A 129 -7.12 4.58 13.86
CA GLY A 129 -7.99 5.65 14.36
C GLY A 129 -8.36 6.68 13.29
N VAL A 130 -8.31 6.31 12.01
CA VAL A 130 -8.73 7.18 10.91
C VAL A 130 -10.20 6.94 10.60
N THR A 131 -10.95 8.02 10.40
CA THR A 131 -12.40 7.97 10.23
C THR A 131 -12.88 8.48 8.86
N HIS A 132 -11.99 9.07 8.06
CA HIS A 132 -12.36 9.85 6.89
C HIS A 132 -12.91 9.00 5.75
N ALA A 133 -12.22 7.92 5.38
CA ALA A 133 -12.70 7.05 4.32
C ALA A 133 -12.09 5.65 4.39
N VAL A 134 -12.87 4.67 3.98
CA VAL A 134 -12.41 3.33 3.68
C VAL A 134 -12.61 3.09 2.19
N VAL A 135 -11.50 2.91 1.47
CA VAL A 135 -11.49 2.58 0.04
C VAL A 135 -10.95 1.18 -0.11
N GLN A 136 -11.82 0.22 -0.38
CA GLN A 136 -11.41 -1.17 -0.55
C GLN A 136 -10.63 -1.34 -1.85
N ASN A 137 -9.60 -2.19 -1.79
CA ASN A 137 -8.94 -2.61 -3.01
C ASN A 137 -9.96 -3.32 -3.93
N SER A 138 -9.88 -2.99 -5.19
CA SER A 138 -10.65 -3.64 -6.25
C SER A 138 -9.70 -4.17 -7.31
N ALA A 139 -10.21 -5.03 -8.17
CA ALA A 139 -9.53 -5.47 -9.36
C ALA A 139 -10.54 -5.49 -10.51
N ALA A 140 -10.09 -5.09 -11.69
CA ALA A 140 -10.91 -5.21 -12.89
C ALA A 140 -11.22 -6.69 -13.16
N PRO A 141 -12.47 -7.07 -13.40
CA PRO A 141 -12.84 -8.46 -13.62
C PRO A 141 -12.34 -9.00 -14.98
N GLU A 142 -11.98 -8.11 -15.88
CA GLU A 142 -11.50 -8.45 -17.21
C GLU A 142 -10.19 -9.25 -17.13
N GLY A 143 -10.16 -10.37 -17.81
CA GLY A 143 -8.98 -11.27 -17.83
C GLY A 143 -8.97 -12.35 -16.75
N TYR A 144 -9.93 -12.36 -15.83
CA TYR A 144 -10.10 -13.51 -14.94
C TYR A 144 -10.82 -14.65 -15.65
N LEU A 145 -10.26 -15.86 -15.51
CA LEU A 145 -10.95 -17.05 -15.97
C LEU A 145 -12.12 -17.37 -15.04
N PRO A 146 -13.24 -17.90 -15.57
CA PRO A 146 -14.35 -18.32 -14.74
C PRO A 146 -13.90 -19.43 -13.77
N PHE A 147 -14.46 -19.41 -12.57
CA PHE A 147 -14.29 -20.52 -11.63
C PHE A 147 -14.97 -21.77 -12.17
N ILE A 148 -14.22 -22.85 -12.34
CA ILE A 148 -14.72 -24.13 -12.89
C ILE A 148 -14.87 -25.21 -11.83
N GLY A 149 -14.24 -25.08 -10.68
CA GLY A 149 -14.42 -25.96 -9.52
C GLY A 149 -13.90 -27.40 -9.73
N ASP A 150 -13.02 -27.63 -10.69
CA ASP A 150 -12.52 -28.95 -11.07
C ASP A 150 -11.40 -29.49 -10.14
N THR A 151 -10.88 -28.66 -9.27
CA THR A 151 -9.82 -29.04 -8.34
C THR A 151 -10.30 -28.87 -6.89
N ALA A 152 -10.46 -30.00 -6.19
CA ALA A 152 -10.91 -30.01 -4.80
C ALA A 152 -9.78 -29.66 -3.84
N CYS A 153 -9.31 -28.43 -3.88
CA CYS A 153 -8.32 -27.91 -2.94
C CYS A 153 -8.51 -26.41 -2.67
N GLY A 154 -8.11 -25.96 -1.50
CA GLY A 154 -7.99 -24.54 -1.19
C GLY A 154 -6.72 -23.95 -1.80
N LEU A 155 -6.76 -22.66 -2.14
CA LEU A 155 -5.61 -21.91 -2.62
C LEU A 155 -5.18 -20.89 -1.56
N ARG A 156 -3.91 -20.91 -1.19
CA ARG A 156 -3.27 -19.86 -0.38
C ARG A 156 -2.31 -19.06 -1.28
N VAL A 157 -2.57 -17.78 -1.38
CA VAL A 157 -1.70 -16.86 -2.14
C VAL A 157 -0.97 -15.97 -1.17
N ALA A 158 0.34 -16.13 -1.06
CA ALA A 158 1.16 -15.30 -0.19
C ALA A 158 2.61 -15.28 -0.66
N ASN A 159 3.24 -14.13 -0.59
CA ASN A 159 4.66 -13.97 -0.83
C ASN A 159 5.42 -13.68 0.47
N HIS A 160 6.71 -14.00 0.48
CA HIS A 160 7.59 -13.73 1.62
C HIS A 160 7.06 -14.27 2.96
N VAL A 161 6.50 -15.47 2.96
CA VAL A 161 5.83 -16.08 4.12
C VAL A 161 6.73 -16.06 5.36
N THR A 162 8.01 -16.40 5.22
CA THR A 162 8.96 -16.44 6.33
C THR A 162 9.12 -15.07 7.01
N SER A 163 9.36 -14.01 6.23
CA SER A 163 9.57 -12.66 6.76
C SER A 163 8.28 -11.94 7.15
N LYS A 164 7.15 -12.39 6.62
CA LYS A 164 5.82 -11.80 6.91
C LYS A 164 4.94 -12.69 7.78
N ARG A 165 5.52 -13.68 8.45
CA ARG A 165 4.77 -14.73 9.15
C ARG A 165 3.74 -14.17 10.15
N VAL A 166 4.16 -13.25 10.99
CA VAL A 166 3.27 -12.57 11.96
C VAL A 166 2.22 -11.72 11.25
N PHE A 167 2.63 -10.94 10.26
CA PHE A 167 1.76 -10.05 9.50
C PHE A 167 0.66 -10.80 8.76
N LEU A 168 0.98 -11.98 8.19
CA LEU A 168 0.05 -12.86 7.49
C LEU A 168 -0.80 -13.72 8.43
N ALA A 169 -0.61 -13.63 9.73
CA ALA A 169 -1.19 -14.56 10.72
C ALA A 169 -0.98 -16.04 10.31
N TRP A 170 0.22 -16.35 9.81
CA TRP A 170 0.49 -17.61 9.12
C TRP A 170 0.29 -18.83 10.02
N ASP A 171 0.74 -18.76 11.29
CA ASP A 171 0.61 -19.86 12.24
C ASP A 171 -0.84 -20.16 12.55
N PHE A 172 -1.68 -19.14 12.67
CA PHE A 172 -3.13 -19.31 12.82
C PHE A 172 -3.73 -20.01 11.60
N HIS A 173 -3.35 -19.60 10.38
CA HIS A 173 -3.83 -20.23 9.16
C HIS A 173 -3.37 -21.69 9.04
N GLU A 174 -2.14 -22.02 9.43
CA GLU A 174 -1.67 -23.40 9.44
C GLU A 174 -2.47 -24.26 10.41
N ALA A 175 -2.74 -23.77 11.62
CA ALA A 175 -3.52 -24.48 12.60
C ALA A 175 -5.00 -24.62 12.19
N ALA A 176 -5.61 -23.54 11.71
CA ALA A 176 -7.04 -23.52 11.35
C ALA A 176 -7.37 -24.34 10.09
N LEU A 177 -6.42 -24.49 9.18
CA LEU A 177 -6.59 -25.19 7.90
C LEU A 177 -5.87 -26.54 7.87
N ALA A 178 -5.40 -27.00 9.02
CA ALA A 178 -4.72 -28.30 9.12
C ALA A 178 -5.64 -29.45 8.63
N GLY A 179 -5.09 -30.32 7.79
CA GLY A 179 -5.82 -31.44 7.22
C GLY A 179 -6.64 -31.14 5.96
N LEU A 180 -6.72 -29.87 5.53
CA LEU A 180 -7.33 -29.52 4.26
C LEU A 180 -6.31 -29.62 3.12
N PRO A 181 -6.70 -30.10 1.92
CA PRO A 181 -5.82 -30.06 0.76
C PRO A 181 -5.61 -28.61 0.31
N LEU A 182 -4.40 -28.09 0.49
CA LEU A 182 -4.06 -26.71 0.17
C LEU A 182 -2.92 -26.64 -0.84
N ARG A 183 -3.03 -25.70 -1.77
CA ARG A 183 -1.93 -25.23 -2.61
C ARG A 183 -1.46 -23.86 -2.13
N LEU A 184 -0.14 -23.69 -1.99
CA LEU A 184 0.51 -22.40 -1.77
C LEU A 184 1.07 -21.91 -3.10
N VAL A 185 0.79 -20.66 -3.45
CA VAL A 185 1.29 -19.94 -4.63
C VAL A 185 1.87 -18.59 -4.21
#